data_6b87f7ff9fd2b394ca51565d74d8e7ef
#
_entry.id   6b87f7ff9fd2b394ca51565d74d8e7ef
#
_cell.length_a   1.000
_cell.length_b   1.000
_cell.length_c   1.000
_cell.angle_alpha   90.00
_cell.angle_beta   90.00
_cell.angle_gamma   90.00
#
_symmetry.space_group_name_H-M   'P 1'
#
loop_
_entity.id
_entity.type
_entity.pdbx_description
1 polymer ?
#
loop_
_entity_poly.entity_id
_entity_poly.type
_entity_poly.pdbx_seq_one_letter_code
_entity_poly.pdbx_strand_id
1 'polypeptide(L)'
;MTRQEGEQPNFNAGSAPTLKTRMPALHDMHCHLDFAHDPRSFARDAAQDGAHVFANTVTPAGFRQARELLAGFNNIHLGIGLHPWYIADADAQVEQLLSSLDSTNFVGEIGLDFSKKKIETAETQQAVLRTILEVCGKQGGKLISLHAIKSADAVLDMLEASGSLTSCSCIFHWFSGSNDELHRAIKSGCYFSVGPFMANSRRGREYIKVIPAKQLLLETDYPPTNEGATPDPTTGEPRVDLSYQDVRKALEIVAQVVLERKGAGVLQEIGKNSLELFAKHP
;
A
#
# COMPACT_ATOMS: atom_id res chain seq x y z
N MET A 1 23.89 25.43 7.21
CA MET A 1 24.03 24.24 6.37
C MET A 1 22.69 23.97 5.74
N THR A 2 22.59 24.23 4.45
CA THR A 2 21.39 24.34 3.64
C THR A 2 20.68 23.00 3.49
N ARG A 3 19.38 23.00 3.75
CA ARG A 3 18.44 21.91 3.42
C ARG A 3 18.45 21.70 1.90
N GLN A 4 18.79 20.51 1.44
CA GLN A 4 18.34 20.07 0.12
C GLN A 4 16.89 19.61 0.28
N GLU A 5 15.99 20.51 -0.08
CA GLU A 5 14.60 20.20 -0.36
C GLU A 5 14.59 19.27 -1.57
N GLY A 6 14.01 18.08 -1.40
CA GLY A 6 13.79 17.17 -2.50
C GLY A 6 12.84 17.81 -3.49
N GLU A 7 13.31 18.08 -4.70
CA GLU A 7 12.49 18.58 -5.80
C GLU A 7 11.33 17.60 -6.05
N GLN A 8 10.11 18.14 -5.98
CA GLN A 8 8.90 17.45 -6.41
C GLN A 8 9.00 17.13 -7.90
N PRO A 9 8.63 15.94 -8.36
CA PRO A 9 8.57 15.66 -9.78
C PRO A 9 7.49 16.51 -10.43
N ASN A 10 7.93 17.46 -11.22
CA ASN A 10 7.06 18.28 -12.06
C ASN A 10 6.50 17.38 -13.19
N PHE A 11 5.20 17.04 -13.11
CA PHE A 11 4.50 16.29 -14.16
C PHE A 11 4.34 17.16 -15.40
N ASN A 12 5.40 17.26 -16.20
CA ASN A 12 5.32 17.89 -17.51
C ASN A 12 4.47 16.98 -18.42
N ALA A 13 3.25 17.41 -18.73
CA ALA A 13 2.32 16.76 -19.65
C ALA A 13 2.88 16.80 -21.08
N GLY A 14 3.82 15.90 -21.38
CA GLY A 14 4.13 15.52 -22.75
C GLY A 14 2.88 14.88 -23.36
N SER A 15 2.47 15.37 -24.53
CA SER A 15 1.30 14.90 -25.27
C SER A 15 1.25 13.37 -25.37
N ALA A 16 0.35 12.75 -24.61
CA ALA A 16 0.09 11.32 -24.66
C ALA A 16 -0.48 10.94 -26.04
N PRO A 17 -0.06 9.81 -26.62
CA PRO A 17 -0.71 9.27 -27.79
C PRO A 17 -2.15 8.93 -27.44
N THR A 18 -3.11 9.42 -28.23
CA THR A 18 -4.54 9.20 -28.07
C THR A 18 -4.89 7.72 -28.32
N LEU A 19 -4.77 6.88 -27.32
CA LEU A 19 -5.42 5.58 -27.30
C LEU A 19 -6.90 5.81 -26.94
N LYS A 20 -7.77 5.77 -27.96
CA LYS A 20 -9.24 5.91 -27.85
C LYS A 20 -9.94 4.68 -27.21
N THR A 21 -9.22 3.72 -26.65
CA THR A 21 -9.78 2.63 -25.87
C THR A 21 -9.70 3.01 -24.41
N ARG A 22 -10.85 3.18 -23.76
CA ARG A 22 -10.93 3.38 -22.30
C ARG A 22 -10.12 2.27 -21.62
N MET A 23 -9.18 2.64 -20.77
CA MET A 23 -8.46 1.66 -19.95
C MET A 23 -9.44 0.85 -19.11
N PRO A 24 -9.17 -0.44 -18.82
CA PRO A 24 -9.98 -1.22 -17.89
C PRO A 24 -10.04 -0.52 -16.53
N ALA A 25 -10.95 -0.97 -15.67
CA ALA A 25 -10.92 -0.57 -14.27
C ALA A 25 -9.53 -0.86 -13.68
N LEU A 26 -8.92 0.15 -13.07
CA LEU A 26 -7.64 0.02 -12.37
C LEU A 26 -7.94 -0.06 -10.87
N HIS A 27 -7.31 -1.01 -10.19
CA HIS A 27 -7.46 -1.21 -8.76
C HIS A 27 -6.26 -0.63 -8.04
N ASP A 28 -6.51 0.08 -6.94
CA ASP A 28 -5.45 0.64 -6.10
C ASP A 28 -5.18 -0.29 -4.91
N MET A 29 -4.00 -0.91 -4.89
CA MET A 29 -3.66 -1.88 -3.86
C MET A 29 -2.92 -1.27 -2.66
N HIS A 30 -2.76 0.06 -2.64
CA HIS A 30 -2.26 0.80 -1.48
C HIS A 30 -2.59 2.28 -1.58
N CYS A 31 -3.53 2.73 -0.75
CA CYS A 31 -3.99 4.11 -0.68
C CYS A 31 -4.47 4.39 0.76
N HIS A 32 -4.30 5.62 1.25
CA HIS A 32 -4.65 6.04 2.62
C HIS A 32 -5.94 6.89 2.64
N LEU A 33 -7.09 6.22 2.65
CA LEU A 33 -8.39 6.91 2.74
C LEU A 33 -8.69 7.44 4.15
N ASP A 34 -7.98 6.99 5.17
CA ASP A 34 -8.00 7.55 6.52
C ASP A 34 -7.48 8.99 6.56
N PHE A 35 -6.73 9.43 5.56
CA PHE A 35 -6.30 10.82 5.39
C PHE A 35 -7.25 11.66 4.53
N ALA A 36 -8.30 11.09 3.95
CA ALA A 36 -9.25 11.84 3.13
C ALA A 36 -10.27 12.60 3.97
N HIS A 37 -10.56 13.87 3.62
CA HIS A 37 -11.67 14.62 4.23
C HIS A 37 -13.03 13.99 3.92
N ASP A 38 -13.25 13.53 2.67
CA ASP A 38 -14.49 12.85 2.27
C ASP A 38 -14.17 11.47 1.63
N PRO A 39 -13.88 10.44 2.45
CA PRO A 39 -13.61 9.10 1.93
C PRO A 39 -14.85 8.44 1.30
N ARG A 40 -16.07 8.90 1.65
CA ARG A 40 -17.30 8.36 1.09
C ARG A 40 -17.53 8.80 -0.35
N SER A 41 -17.24 10.07 -0.67
CA SER A 41 -17.28 10.55 -2.05
C SER A 41 -16.28 9.80 -2.92
N PHE A 42 -15.06 9.65 -2.42
CA PHE A 42 -14.05 8.84 -3.07
C PHE A 42 -14.53 7.41 -3.38
N ALA A 43 -15.08 6.73 -2.37
CA ALA A 43 -15.56 5.35 -2.49
C ALA A 43 -16.68 5.19 -3.52
N ARG A 44 -17.64 6.15 -3.58
CA ARG A 44 -18.71 6.18 -4.60
C ARG A 44 -18.15 6.33 -6.01
N ASP A 45 -17.23 7.27 -6.21
CA ASP A 45 -16.65 7.54 -7.52
C ASP A 45 -15.82 6.36 -8.02
N ALA A 46 -15.04 5.72 -7.13
CA ALA A 46 -14.31 4.49 -7.40
C ALA A 46 -15.27 3.35 -7.81
N ALA A 47 -16.39 3.17 -7.09
CA ALA A 47 -17.39 2.16 -7.41
C ALA A 47 -18.04 2.38 -8.78
N GLN A 48 -18.32 3.63 -9.18
CA GLN A 48 -18.87 3.96 -10.50
C GLN A 48 -17.91 3.61 -11.64
N ASP A 49 -16.61 3.64 -11.39
CA ASP A 49 -15.58 3.23 -12.35
C ASP A 49 -15.26 1.73 -12.31
N GLY A 50 -15.89 0.98 -11.40
CA GLY A 50 -15.63 -0.45 -11.17
C GLY A 50 -14.29 -0.71 -10.48
N ALA A 51 -13.71 0.29 -9.83
CA ALA A 51 -12.44 0.18 -9.15
C ALA A 51 -12.62 -0.35 -7.72
N HIS A 52 -11.71 -1.25 -7.32
CA HIS A 52 -11.53 -1.70 -5.95
C HIS A 52 -10.27 -1.06 -5.38
N VAL A 53 -10.29 -0.77 -4.07
CA VAL A 53 -9.20 -0.10 -3.37
C VAL A 53 -8.86 -0.86 -2.09
N PHE A 54 -7.60 -1.21 -1.91
CA PHE A 54 -7.06 -1.62 -0.61
C PHE A 54 -6.65 -0.36 0.16
N ALA A 55 -7.58 0.14 0.98
CA ALA A 55 -7.38 1.31 1.82
C ALA A 55 -6.62 0.90 3.08
N ASN A 56 -5.34 1.24 3.15
CA ASN A 56 -4.49 0.99 4.30
C ASN A 56 -4.64 2.11 5.32
N THR A 57 -4.59 1.79 6.60
CA THR A 57 -4.58 2.78 7.68
C THR A 57 -3.24 2.76 8.42
N VAL A 58 -2.86 3.88 9.02
CA VAL A 58 -1.56 4.00 9.68
C VAL A 58 -1.63 3.79 11.20
N THR A 59 -2.83 3.81 11.78
CA THR A 59 -3.08 3.55 13.19
C THR A 59 -4.37 2.76 13.42
N PRO A 60 -4.50 2.00 14.53
CA PRO A 60 -5.75 1.35 14.90
C PRO A 60 -6.91 2.35 15.16
N ALA A 61 -6.59 3.56 15.57
CA ALA A 61 -7.60 4.63 15.75
C ALA A 61 -8.17 5.08 14.39
N GLY A 62 -7.28 5.34 13.40
CA GLY A 62 -7.66 5.66 12.02
C GLY A 62 -8.50 4.54 11.39
N PHE A 63 -8.15 3.28 11.63
CA PHE A 63 -8.95 2.13 11.17
C PHE A 63 -10.39 2.15 11.73
N ARG A 64 -10.56 2.35 13.02
CA ARG A 64 -11.92 2.40 13.62
C ARG A 64 -12.78 3.49 12.99
N GLN A 65 -12.21 4.69 12.82
CA GLN A 65 -12.89 5.81 12.22
C GLN A 65 -13.22 5.58 10.74
N ALA A 66 -12.23 5.11 9.94
CA ALA A 66 -12.42 4.82 8.53
C ALA A 66 -13.46 3.71 8.32
N ARG A 67 -13.50 2.70 9.18
CA ARG A 67 -14.49 1.61 9.12
C ARG A 67 -15.92 2.12 9.27
N GLU A 68 -16.17 3.06 10.17
CA GLU A 68 -17.49 3.67 10.33
C GLU A 68 -17.88 4.50 9.10
N LEU A 69 -16.95 5.30 8.61
CA LEU A 69 -17.17 6.16 7.45
C LEU A 69 -17.38 5.37 6.15
N LEU A 70 -16.66 4.26 5.96
CA LEU A 70 -16.67 3.46 4.75
C LEU A 70 -17.61 2.25 4.82
N ALA A 71 -18.40 2.12 5.88
CA ALA A 71 -19.37 1.04 6.00
C ALA A 71 -20.34 1.03 4.81
N GLY A 72 -20.51 -0.16 4.21
CA GLY A 72 -21.42 -0.37 3.06
C GLY A 72 -20.78 -0.17 1.68
N PHE A 73 -19.50 0.20 1.60
CA PHE A 73 -18.77 0.25 0.33
C PHE A 73 -17.99 -1.05 0.08
N ASN A 74 -18.56 -1.96 -0.71
CA ASN A 74 -17.96 -3.27 -1.00
C ASN A 74 -16.72 -3.21 -1.93
N ASN A 75 -16.45 -2.06 -2.51
CA ASN A 75 -15.27 -1.82 -3.34
C ASN A 75 -14.08 -1.27 -2.55
N ILE A 76 -14.25 -0.98 -1.26
CA ILE A 76 -13.18 -0.55 -0.36
C ILE A 76 -12.85 -1.68 0.62
N HIS A 77 -11.63 -2.15 0.53
CA HIS A 77 -11.08 -3.19 1.40
C HIS A 77 -10.18 -2.51 2.43
N LEU A 78 -10.72 -2.35 3.64
CA LEU A 78 -10.06 -1.54 4.68
C LEU A 78 -9.10 -2.39 5.50
N GLY A 79 -7.81 -2.01 5.46
CA GLY A 79 -6.73 -2.64 6.22
C GLY A 79 -6.50 -1.98 7.57
N ILE A 80 -6.41 -2.81 8.62
CA ILE A 80 -5.96 -2.33 9.92
C ILE A 80 -4.44 -2.25 9.95
N GLY A 81 -3.89 -1.06 10.21
CA GLY A 81 -2.47 -0.79 10.23
C GLY A 81 -1.93 -0.27 11.55
N LEU A 82 -0.63 -0.40 11.67
CA LEU A 82 0.21 0.32 12.62
C LEU A 82 1.55 0.59 11.93
N HIS A 83 1.59 1.72 11.24
CA HIS A 83 2.73 2.11 10.43
C HIS A 83 3.93 2.46 11.33
N PRO A 84 5.17 2.10 10.97
CA PRO A 84 6.36 2.28 11.81
C PRO A 84 6.66 3.75 12.19
N TRP A 85 6.02 4.72 11.56
CA TRP A 85 6.15 6.14 11.92
C TRP A 85 5.21 6.57 13.03
N TYR A 86 4.17 5.80 13.36
CA TYR A 86 3.06 6.16 14.26
C TYR A 86 3.03 5.32 15.55
N ILE A 87 4.12 4.67 15.91
CA ILE A 87 4.28 3.82 17.10
C ILE A 87 4.60 4.61 18.38
N ALA A 88 3.79 5.63 18.70
CA ALA A 88 4.03 6.49 19.87
C ALA A 88 3.76 5.77 21.21
N ASP A 89 2.75 4.91 21.25
CA ASP A 89 2.42 4.02 22.37
C ASP A 89 2.25 2.60 21.80
N ALA A 90 3.40 1.95 21.55
CA ALA A 90 3.45 0.69 20.82
C ALA A 90 2.61 -0.42 21.47
N ASP A 91 2.67 -0.58 22.78
CA ASP A 91 1.98 -1.67 23.48
C ASP A 91 0.45 -1.52 23.39
N ALA A 92 -0.07 -0.33 23.72
CA ALA A 92 -1.50 -0.05 23.63
C ALA A 92 -2.01 -0.10 22.18
N GLN A 93 -1.22 0.39 21.22
CA GLN A 93 -1.59 0.37 19.81
C GLN A 93 -1.60 -1.06 19.23
N VAL A 94 -0.65 -1.90 19.61
CA VAL A 94 -0.63 -3.32 19.23
C VAL A 94 -1.83 -4.06 19.83
N GLU A 95 -2.16 -3.86 21.10
CA GLU A 95 -3.35 -4.45 21.71
C GLU A 95 -4.63 -4.06 20.97
N GLN A 96 -4.78 -2.77 20.62
CA GLN A 96 -5.91 -2.28 19.82
C GLN A 96 -5.97 -2.89 18.43
N LEU A 97 -4.83 -3.04 17.75
CA LEU A 97 -4.75 -3.70 16.44
C LEU A 97 -5.17 -5.16 16.56
N LEU A 98 -4.57 -5.90 17.48
CA LEU A 98 -4.83 -7.33 17.67
C LEU A 98 -6.30 -7.61 18.02
N SER A 99 -6.92 -6.78 18.86
CA SER A 99 -8.35 -6.89 19.20
C SER A 99 -9.28 -6.67 18.01
N SER A 100 -8.80 -6.06 16.94
CA SER A 100 -9.57 -5.77 15.73
C SER A 100 -9.28 -6.73 14.58
N LEU A 101 -8.25 -7.58 14.67
CA LEU A 101 -7.83 -8.49 13.59
C LEU A 101 -8.91 -9.50 13.17
N ASP A 102 -9.81 -9.89 14.08
CA ASP A 102 -10.92 -10.80 13.76
C ASP A 102 -12.02 -10.12 12.93
N SER A 103 -12.00 -8.79 12.86
CA SER A 103 -13.03 -7.99 12.15
C SER A 103 -12.68 -7.70 10.70
N THR A 104 -11.46 -8.05 10.24
CA THR A 104 -11.01 -7.85 8.86
C THR A 104 -9.94 -8.86 8.47
N ASN A 105 -9.93 -9.21 7.19
CA ASN A 105 -8.84 -10.01 6.59
C ASN A 105 -7.76 -9.11 5.93
N PHE A 106 -7.89 -7.80 6.03
CA PHE A 106 -6.99 -6.83 5.44
C PHE A 106 -6.13 -6.19 6.53
N VAL A 107 -4.81 -6.31 6.39
CA VAL A 107 -3.83 -5.78 7.35
C VAL A 107 -2.86 -4.86 6.62
N GLY A 108 -2.77 -3.64 7.05
CA GLY A 108 -1.89 -2.64 6.45
C GLY A 108 -2.33 -1.19 6.76
N GLU A 109 -1.38 -0.33 6.83
CA GLU A 109 0.06 -0.54 6.56
C GLU A 109 0.80 -0.93 7.85
N ILE A 110 1.61 -1.98 7.77
CA ILE A 110 2.55 -2.40 8.82
C ILE A 110 3.94 -2.60 8.21
N GLY A 111 4.98 -2.62 9.01
CA GLY A 111 6.31 -2.89 8.47
C GLY A 111 7.47 -2.24 9.23
N LEU A 112 8.59 -2.01 8.52
CA LEU A 112 9.82 -1.49 9.08
C LEU A 112 10.37 -0.33 8.24
N ASP A 113 10.85 0.72 8.91
CA ASP A 113 11.58 1.82 8.29
C ASP A 113 12.94 2.01 8.99
N PHE A 114 14.01 1.59 8.33
CA PHE A 114 15.39 1.76 8.80
C PHE A 114 16.09 2.96 8.12
N SER A 115 15.32 3.94 7.66
CA SER A 115 15.87 5.21 7.21
C SER A 115 16.56 5.94 8.39
N LYS A 116 17.48 6.86 8.06
CA LYS A 116 18.18 7.65 9.09
C LYS A 116 17.25 8.43 10.03
N LYS A 117 16.03 8.74 9.59
CA LYS A 117 15.03 9.47 10.38
C LYS A 117 14.28 8.59 11.37
N LYS A 118 14.26 7.28 11.15
CA LYS A 118 13.42 6.31 11.89
C LYS A 118 14.20 5.17 12.53
N ILE A 119 15.49 5.08 12.29
CA ILE A 119 16.36 4.00 12.80
C ILE A 119 16.40 3.93 14.34
N GLU A 120 16.20 5.05 15.01
CA GLU A 120 16.19 5.11 16.48
C GLU A 120 15.06 4.29 17.10
N THR A 121 13.98 4.04 16.38
CA THR A 121 12.85 3.20 16.82
C THR A 121 12.89 1.79 16.24
N ALA A 122 13.99 1.36 15.61
CA ALA A 122 14.07 0.08 14.89
C ALA A 122 13.75 -1.14 15.78
N GLU A 123 14.19 -1.16 17.03
CA GLU A 123 13.90 -2.27 17.95
C GLU A 123 12.40 -2.36 18.26
N THR A 124 11.77 -1.22 18.54
CA THR A 124 10.31 -1.14 18.78
C THR A 124 9.54 -1.52 17.53
N GLN A 125 9.94 -1.00 16.35
CA GLN A 125 9.32 -1.38 15.07
C GLN A 125 9.36 -2.90 14.86
N GLN A 126 10.51 -3.54 15.11
CA GLN A 126 10.67 -4.98 14.97
C GLN A 126 9.81 -5.77 15.98
N ALA A 127 9.73 -5.31 17.23
CA ALA A 127 8.88 -5.94 18.25
C ALA A 127 7.40 -5.86 17.84
N VAL A 128 6.93 -4.70 17.41
CA VAL A 128 5.57 -4.48 16.94
C VAL A 128 5.26 -5.38 15.73
N LEU A 129 6.09 -5.34 14.70
CA LEU A 129 5.86 -6.13 13.48
C LEU A 129 5.85 -7.63 13.78
N ARG A 130 6.77 -8.12 14.60
CA ARG A 130 6.84 -9.53 15.00
C ARG A 130 5.54 -9.97 15.66
N THR A 131 5.06 -9.21 16.65
CA THR A 131 3.83 -9.52 17.37
C THR A 131 2.62 -9.60 16.44
N ILE A 132 2.48 -8.65 15.52
CA ILE A 132 1.38 -8.64 14.55
C ILE A 132 1.47 -9.84 13.61
N LEU A 133 2.65 -10.10 13.04
CA LEU A 133 2.85 -11.20 12.09
C LEU A 133 2.67 -12.59 12.72
N GLU A 134 3.06 -12.78 13.98
CA GLU A 134 2.82 -14.04 14.70
C GLU A 134 1.33 -14.37 14.83
N VAL A 135 0.49 -13.34 15.06
CA VAL A 135 -0.97 -13.53 15.10
C VAL A 135 -1.52 -13.75 13.71
N CYS A 136 -1.12 -12.95 12.71
CA CYS A 136 -1.52 -13.13 11.31
C CYS A 136 -1.14 -14.51 10.78
N GLY A 137 0.08 -14.98 11.06
CA GLY A 137 0.55 -16.29 10.63
C GLY A 137 -0.24 -17.44 11.22
N LYS A 138 -0.63 -17.34 12.51
CA LYS A 138 -1.47 -18.33 13.20
C LYS A 138 -2.91 -18.34 12.72
N GLN A 139 -3.50 -17.18 12.49
CA GLN A 139 -4.87 -17.06 11.99
C GLN A 139 -4.95 -17.46 10.51
N GLY A 140 -3.95 -17.08 9.72
CA GLY A 140 -3.96 -17.24 8.27
C GLY A 140 -5.01 -16.36 7.58
N GLY A 141 -5.11 -16.51 6.25
CA GLY A 141 -6.16 -15.88 5.45
C GLY A 141 -6.11 -14.35 5.39
N LYS A 142 -4.98 -13.71 5.75
CA LYS A 142 -4.85 -12.26 5.70
C LYS A 142 -4.19 -11.79 4.39
N LEU A 143 -4.61 -10.63 3.89
CA LEU A 143 -3.89 -9.86 2.88
C LEU A 143 -3.14 -8.73 3.60
N ILE A 144 -1.80 -8.75 3.50
CA ILE A 144 -0.93 -7.88 4.28
C ILE A 144 -0.19 -6.93 3.36
N SER A 145 -0.31 -5.62 3.57
CA SER A 145 0.47 -4.58 2.89
C SER A 145 1.62 -4.11 3.77
N LEU A 146 2.85 -4.17 3.23
CA LEU A 146 4.11 -4.06 3.95
C LEU A 146 4.93 -2.85 3.54
N HIS A 147 5.22 -1.99 4.51
CA HIS A 147 6.24 -0.96 4.43
C HIS A 147 7.64 -1.55 4.66
N ALA A 148 8.59 -1.29 3.77
CA ALA A 148 9.94 -1.87 3.89
C ALA A 148 11.02 -0.91 3.37
N ILE A 149 11.41 0.09 4.16
CA ILE A 149 12.48 1.02 3.80
C ILE A 149 13.80 0.56 4.42
N LYS A 150 14.75 0.13 3.58
CA LYS A 150 16.06 -0.44 3.99
C LYS A 150 15.94 -1.63 4.95
N SER A 151 14.85 -2.38 4.85
CA SER A 151 14.48 -3.43 5.81
C SER A 151 13.84 -4.65 5.15
N ALA A 152 13.90 -4.78 3.82
CA ALA A 152 13.19 -5.82 3.10
C ALA A 152 13.61 -7.24 3.54
N ASP A 153 14.91 -7.51 3.77
CA ASP A 153 15.35 -8.79 4.31
C ASP A 153 14.81 -9.05 5.72
N ALA A 154 14.86 -8.06 6.61
CA ALA A 154 14.33 -8.20 7.97
C ALA A 154 12.82 -8.48 7.97
N VAL A 155 12.06 -7.82 7.09
CA VAL A 155 10.63 -8.10 6.90
C VAL A 155 10.41 -9.52 6.40
N LEU A 156 11.19 -9.98 5.41
CA LEU A 156 11.11 -11.35 4.87
C LEU A 156 11.44 -12.40 5.94
N ASP A 157 12.48 -12.18 6.76
CA ASP A 157 12.83 -13.07 7.87
C ASP A 157 11.67 -13.22 8.87
N MET A 158 11.00 -12.10 9.21
CA MET A 158 9.86 -12.11 10.12
C MET A 158 8.62 -12.78 9.51
N LEU A 159 8.34 -12.55 8.23
CA LEU A 159 7.26 -13.22 7.52
C LEU A 159 7.47 -14.75 7.46
N GLU A 160 8.70 -15.18 7.23
CA GLU A 160 9.06 -16.59 7.21
C GLU A 160 8.94 -17.20 8.60
N ALA A 161 9.53 -16.57 9.63
CA ALA A 161 9.51 -17.05 11.02
C ALA A 161 8.09 -17.14 11.60
N SER A 162 7.19 -16.22 11.23
CA SER A 162 5.78 -16.23 11.66
C SER A 162 4.89 -17.22 10.91
N GLY A 163 5.36 -17.78 9.79
CA GLY A 163 4.57 -18.59 8.87
C GLY A 163 3.63 -17.76 7.95
N SER A 164 3.69 -16.43 7.99
CA SER A 164 2.81 -15.57 7.18
C SER A 164 3.02 -15.73 5.69
N LEU A 165 4.22 -16.10 5.22
CA LEU A 165 4.48 -16.38 3.80
C LEU A 165 3.64 -17.54 3.25
N THR A 166 3.25 -18.50 4.09
CA THR A 166 2.49 -19.68 3.68
C THR A 166 1.01 -19.56 3.96
N SER A 167 0.63 -18.82 5.00
CA SER A 167 -0.76 -18.72 5.48
C SER A 167 -1.48 -17.45 5.03
N CYS A 168 -0.75 -16.42 4.59
CA CYS A 168 -1.26 -15.11 4.18
C CYS A 168 -0.85 -14.78 2.73
N SER A 169 -1.38 -13.69 2.19
CA SER A 169 -0.87 -13.05 0.97
C SER A 169 -0.16 -11.75 1.36
N CYS A 170 1.10 -11.59 0.97
CA CYS A 170 1.95 -10.47 1.38
C CYS A 170 2.26 -9.57 0.18
N ILE A 171 2.04 -8.26 0.33
CA ILE A 171 2.32 -7.24 -0.68
C ILE A 171 3.43 -6.34 -0.14
N PHE A 172 4.55 -6.26 -0.84
CA PHE A 172 5.47 -5.14 -0.65
C PHE A 172 4.96 -3.95 -1.44
N HIS A 173 4.49 -2.92 -0.74
CA HIS A 173 4.16 -1.68 -1.40
C HIS A 173 5.46 -0.90 -1.66
N TRP A 174 5.50 -0.18 -2.76
CA TRP A 174 6.65 0.67 -3.15
C TRP A 174 8.01 0.01 -2.85
N PHE A 175 8.25 -1.20 -3.37
CA PHE A 175 9.48 -1.94 -3.10
C PHE A 175 10.73 -1.14 -3.49
N SER A 176 11.63 -0.93 -2.53
CA SER A 176 12.86 -0.14 -2.69
C SER A 176 14.14 -0.88 -2.27
N GLY A 177 14.04 -2.17 -1.96
CA GLY A 177 15.15 -3.05 -1.56
C GLY A 177 16.22 -3.27 -2.65
N SER A 178 17.22 -4.09 -2.39
CA SER A 178 18.26 -4.52 -3.33
C SER A 178 17.72 -5.51 -4.37
N ASN A 179 18.51 -5.86 -5.37
CA ASN A 179 18.17 -6.90 -6.35
C ASN A 179 18.03 -8.28 -5.69
N ASP A 180 18.89 -8.59 -4.72
CA ASP A 180 18.88 -9.87 -4.02
C ASP A 180 17.62 -9.98 -3.14
N GLU A 181 17.25 -8.92 -2.42
CA GLU A 181 16.00 -8.82 -1.65
C GLU A 181 14.78 -8.95 -2.57
N LEU A 182 14.79 -8.31 -3.74
CA LEU A 182 13.71 -8.45 -4.73
C LEU A 182 13.56 -9.91 -5.18
N HIS A 183 14.66 -10.56 -5.54
CA HIS A 183 14.63 -11.96 -5.97
C HIS A 183 14.16 -12.89 -4.86
N ARG A 184 14.59 -12.65 -3.62
CA ARG A 184 14.11 -13.40 -2.45
C ARG A 184 12.60 -13.22 -2.27
N ALA A 185 12.10 -12.00 -2.29
CA ALA A 185 10.67 -11.71 -2.14
C ALA A 185 9.83 -12.34 -3.28
N ILE A 186 10.30 -12.28 -4.53
CA ILE A 186 9.65 -12.95 -5.67
C ILE A 186 9.56 -14.47 -5.45
N LYS A 187 10.66 -15.10 -5.03
CA LYS A 187 10.70 -16.56 -4.77
C LYS A 187 9.81 -16.96 -3.59
N SER A 188 9.67 -16.09 -2.60
CA SER A 188 8.79 -16.28 -1.45
C SER A 188 7.30 -16.10 -1.78
N GLY A 189 6.96 -15.76 -3.02
CA GLY A 189 5.59 -15.62 -3.48
C GLY A 189 4.93 -14.29 -3.13
N CYS A 190 5.71 -13.30 -2.70
CA CYS A 190 5.18 -11.96 -2.40
C CYS A 190 4.69 -11.26 -3.66
N TYR A 191 3.70 -10.39 -3.48
CA TYR A 191 3.22 -9.46 -4.49
C TYR A 191 3.92 -8.10 -4.33
N PHE A 192 3.86 -7.29 -5.40
CA PHE A 192 4.49 -5.97 -5.44
C PHE A 192 3.51 -4.98 -6.04
N SER A 193 3.10 -4.00 -5.27
CA SER A 193 2.32 -2.89 -5.80
C SER A 193 3.26 -1.78 -6.29
N VAL A 194 2.99 -1.32 -7.49
CA VAL A 194 3.79 -0.35 -8.22
C VAL A 194 3.06 0.98 -8.25
N GLY A 195 3.68 1.98 -7.64
CA GLY A 195 3.16 3.33 -7.57
C GLY A 195 4.00 4.35 -8.36
N PRO A 196 3.60 5.64 -8.29
CA PRO A 196 4.24 6.73 -9.02
C PRO A 196 5.74 6.84 -8.74
N PHE A 197 6.18 6.63 -7.52
CA PHE A 197 7.61 6.72 -7.16
C PHE A 197 8.46 5.65 -7.83
N MET A 198 7.97 4.40 -7.88
CA MET A 198 8.64 3.33 -8.63
C MET A 198 8.64 3.62 -10.12
N ALA A 199 7.48 3.99 -10.68
CA ALA A 199 7.32 4.28 -12.11
C ALA A 199 8.22 5.43 -12.59
N ASN A 200 8.50 6.42 -11.75
CA ASN A 200 9.36 7.56 -12.07
C ASN A 200 10.86 7.31 -11.86
N SER A 201 11.24 6.28 -11.09
CA SER A 201 12.65 5.98 -10.84
C SER A 201 13.23 5.00 -11.87
N ARG A 202 14.52 5.17 -12.24
CA ARG A 202 15.22 4.23 -13.12
C ARG A 202 15.20 2.81 -12.52
N ARG A 203 15.46 2.70 -11.22
CA ARG A 203 15.51 1.42 -10.51
C ARG A 203 14.15 0.76 -10.45
N GLY A 204 13.10 1.51 -10.11
CA GLY A 204 11.74 0.99 -10.07
C GLY A 204 11.26 0.47 -11.44
N ARG A 205 11.61 1.16 -12.53
CA ARG A 205 11.33 0.69 -13.89
C ARG A 205 12.02 -0.63 -14.24
N GLU A 206 13.25 -0.86 -13.77
CA GLU A 206 13.89 -2.16 -13.93
C GLU A 206 13.22 -3.24 -13.06
N TYR A 207 12.79 -2.89 -11.84
CA TYR A 207 12.03 -3.82 -10.99
C TYR A 207 10.70 -4.21 -11.63
N ILE A 208 9.94 -3.25 -12.17
CA ILE A 208 8.72 -3.53 -12.94
C ILE A 208 9.00 -4.57 -14.03
N LYS A 209 10.11 -4.45 -14.75
CA LYS A 209 10.50 -5.37 -15.81
C LYS A 209 10.79 -6.79 -15.28
N VAL A 210 11.40 -6.92 -14.11
CA VAL A 210 11.84 -8.21 -13.53
C VAL A 210 10.73 -8.94 -12.82
N ILE A 211 9.88 -8.24 -12.05
CA ILE A 211 8.78 -8.83 -11.28
C ILE A 211 7.84 -9.59 -12.23
N PRO A 212 7.49 -10.87 -11.96
CA PRO A 212 6.52 -11.62 -12.77
C PRO A 212 5.16 -10.92 -12.83
N ALA A 213 4.51 -10.90 -13.99
CA ALA A 213 3.21 -10.23 -14.15
C ALA A 213 2.16 -10.71 -13.14
N LYS A 214 2.16 -12.01 -12.82
CA LYS A 214 1.27 -12.62 -11.80
C LYS A 214 1.49 -12.16 -10.36
N GLN A 215 2.58 -11.42 -10.08
CA GLN A 215 2.90 -10.84 -8.76
C GLN A 215 2.86 -9.31 -8.79
N LEU A 216 2.54 -8.69 -9.94
CA LEU A 216 2.41 -7.24 -10.07
C LEU A 216 1.01 -6.77 -9.74
N LEU A 217 0.96 -5.64 -9.05
CA LEU A 217 -0.23 -4.88 -8.68
C LEU A 217 0.03 -3.40 -8.97
N LEU A 218 -1.00 -2.57 -8.98
CA LEU A 218 -0.87 -1.11 -9.04
C LEU A 218 -1.24 -0.49 -7.71
N GLU A 219 -0.63 0.66 -7.43
CA GLU A 219 -0.95 1.47 -6.25
C GLU A 219 -0.75 2.95 -6.54
N THR A 220 -1.19 3.78 -5.62
CA THR A 220 -0.86 5.21 -5.64
C THR A 220 -0.06 5.66 -4.44
N ASP A 221 -0.26 5.07 -3.28
CA ASP A 221 0.25 5.55 -1.99
C ASP A 221 -0.22 6.99 -1.72
N TYR A 222 -1.48 7.31 -2.13
CA TYR A 222 -2.07 8.63 -1.97
C TYR A 222 -2.67 8.81 -0.58
N PRO A 223 -2.58 10.01 0.01
CA PRO A 223 -2.08 11.27 -0.59
C PRO A 223 -0.54 11.31 -0.66
N PRO A 224 0.03 11.90 -1.73
CA PRO A 224 1.49 11.95 -1.91
C PRO A 224 2.20 12.90 -0.95
N THR A 225 1.47 13.83 -0.36
CA THR A 225 1.98 14.82 0.61
C THR A 225 0.87 15.20 1.58
N ASN A 226 1.26 15.78 2.72
CA ASN A 226 0.34 16.37 3.69
C ASN A 226 0.19 17.89 3.47
N GLU A 227 0.46 18.40 2.28
CA GLU A 227 0.29 19.81 1.94
C GLU A 227 -1.20 20.19 2.06
N GLY A 228 -1.47 21.25 2.79
CA GLY A 228 -2.86 21.67 3.08
C GLY A 228 -3.60 20.81 4.08
N ALA A 229 -2.95 19.80 4.68
CA ALA A 229 -3.58 18.93 5.65
C ALA A 229 -4.02 19.69 6.92
N THR A 230 -5.18 19.30 7.42
CA THR A 230 -5.67 19.70 8.74
C THR A 230 -5.64 18.51 9.69
N PRO A 231 -5.27 18.66 10.96
CA PRO A 231 -5.28 17.56 11.90
C PRO A 231 -6.73 17.09 12.16
N ASP A 232 -6.94 15.78 12.12
CA ASP A 232 -8.19 15.19 12.58
C ASP A 232 -8.36 15.42 14.10
N PRO A 233 -9.50 15.92 14.56
CA PRO A 233 -9.70 16.27 15.97
C PRO A 233 -9.69 15.05 16.91
N THR A 234 -9.87 13.83 16.39
CA THR A 234 -9.96 12.60 17.18
C THR A 234 -8.62 11.84 17.20
N THR A 235 -7.98 11.73 16.03
CA THR A 235 -6.76 10.92 15.87
C THR A 235 -5.50 11.75 15.84
N GLY A 236 -5.60 13.05 15.56
CA GLY A 236 -4.45 13.93 15.32
C GLY A 236 -3.76 13.70 13.96
N GLU A 237 -4.25 12.77 13.16
CA GLU A 237 -3.70 12.44 11.84
C GLU A 237 -4.02 13.53 10.82
N PRO A 238 -3.16 13.76 9.82
CA PRO A 238 -3.42 14.75 8.80
C PRO A 238 -4.58 14.33 7.89
N ARG A 239 -5.45 15.29 7.52
CA ARG A 239 -6.52 15.09 6.54
C ARG A 239 -6.35 16.05 5.38
N VAL A 240 -6.57 15.53 4.18
CA VAL A 240 -6.42 16.26 2.91
C VAL A 240 -7.63 16.07 2.01
N ASP A 241 -7.79 16.97 1.05
CA ASP A 241 -8.73 16.77 -0.04
C ASP A 241 -8.15 15.74 -1.02
N LEU A 242 -8.80 14.58 -1.08
CA LEU A 242 -8.40 13.47 -1.95
C LEU A 242 -9.56 13.08 -2.86
N SER A 243 -9.41 13.27 -4.16
CA SER A 243 -10.39 12.84 -5.14
C SER A 243 -10.01 11.51 -5.79
N TYR A 244 -11.02 10.67 -6.10
CA TYR A 244 -10.78 9.45 -6.87
C TYR A 244 -10.21 9.75 -8.26
N GLN A 245 -10.58 10.88 -8.88
CA GLN A 245 -10.09 11.28 -10.20
C GLN A 245 -8.56 11.50 -10.20
N ASP A 246 -7.98 12.01 -9.11
CA ASP A 246 -6.53 12.20 -9.01
C ASP A 246 -5.81 10.86 -8.82
N VAL A 247 -6.38 9.97 -7.99
CA VAL A 247 -5.91 8.59 -7.85
C VAL A 247 -5.99 7.86 -9.20
N ARG A 248 -7.11 7.97 -9.91
CA ARG A 248 -7.30 7.35 -11.23
C ARG A 248 -6.25 7.83 -12.25
N LYS A 249 -5.98 9.13 -12.31
CA LYS A 249 -4.93 9.70 -13.18
C LYS A 249 -3.54 9.17 -12.82
N ALA A 250 -3.23 9.10 -11.52
CA ALA A 250 -1.96 8.55 -11.06
C ALA A 250 -1.81 7.08 -11.46
N LEU A 251 -2.84 6.25 -11.27
CA LEU A 251 -2.86 4.86 -11.71
C LEU A 251 -2.70 4.73 -13.24
N GLU A 252 -3.32 5.60 -14.03
CA GLU A 252 -3.17 5.60 -15.49
C GLU A 252 -1.74 5.88 -15.94
N ILE A 253 -1.04 6.82 -15.28
CA ILE A 253 0.38 7.10 -15.53
C ILE A 253 1.24 5.88 -15.19
N VAL A 254 1.02 5.26 -14.04
CA VAL A 254 1.73 4.04 -13.62
C VAL A 254 1.46 2.90 -14.60
N ALA A 255 0.19 2.68 -14.96
CA ALA A 255 -0.23 1.64 -15.91
C ALA A 255 0.45 1.81 -17.27
N GLN A 256 0.61 3.05 -17.76
CA GLN A 256 1.33 3.31 -18.99
C GLN A 256 2.80 2.88 -18.91
N VAL A 257 3.49 3.18 -17.80
CA VAL A 257 4.87 2.74 -17.59
C VAL A 257 4.97 1.21 -17.52
N VAL A 258 4.00 0.57 -16.87
CA VAL A 258 3.95 -0.90 -16.79
C VAL A 258 3.74 -1.51 -18.18
N LEU A 259 2.84 -0.95 -18.99
CA LEU A 259 2.63 -1.38 -20.39
C LEU A 259 3.92 -1.25 -21.23
N GLU A 260 4.65 -0.16 -21.08
CA GLU A 260 5.93 0.06 -21.79
C GLU A 260 7.00 -0.98 -21.41
N ARG A 261 6.99 -1.47 -20.17
CA ARG A 261 7.98 -2.41 -19.63
C ARG A 261 7.62 -3.88 -19.82
N LYS A 262 6.34 -4.20 -19.86
CA LYS A 262 5.80 -5.58 -19.87
C LYS A 262 5.08 -5.95 -21.17
N GLY A 263 4.63 -4.97 -21.93
CA GLY A 263 3.87 -5.20 -23.16
C GLY A 263 2.36 -5.35 -22.95
N ALA A 264 1.68 -5.60 -24.08
CA ALA A 264 0.22 -5.74 -24.12
C ALA A 264 -0.25 -6.94 -23.26
N GLY A 265 -1.42 -6.78 -22.64
CA GLY A 265 -2.04 -7.83 -21.82
C GLY A 265 -1.69 -7.78 -20.34
N VAL A 266 -0.62 -7.11 -19.95
CA VAL A 266 -0.19 -7.07 -18.54
C VAL A 266 -1.23 -6.42 -17.62
N LEU A 267 -1.97 -5.40 -18.08
CA LEU A 267 -2.97 -4.75 -17.24
C LEU A 267 -4.17 -5.65 -16.95
N GLN A 268 -4.54 -6.54 -17.87
CA GLN A 268 -5.56 -7.55 -17.62
C GLN A 268 -5.11 -8.55 -16.54
N GLU A 269 -3.84 -8.98 -16.60
CA GLU A 269 -3.25 -9.85 -15.58
C GLU A 269 -3.23 -9.16 -14.22
N ILE A 270 -2.76 -7.91 -14.15
CA ILE A 270 -2.72 -7.12 -12.91
C ILE A 270 -4.13 -6.91 -12.33
N GLY A 271 -5.10 -6.55 -13.16
CA GLY A 271 -6.49 -6.41 -12.72
C GLY A 271 -7.05 -7.73 -12.16
N LYS A 272 -6.74 -8.85 -12.83
CA LYS A 272 -7.09 -10.19 -12.35
C LYS A 272 -6.43 -10.50 -11.02
N ASN A 273 -5.11 -10.26 -10.86
CA ASN A 273 -4.39 -10.46 -9.61
C ASN A 273 -5.06 -9.72 -8.44
N SER A 274 -5.40 -8.44 -8.65
CA SER A 274 -6.04 -7.61 -7.63
C SER A 274 -7.39 -8.17 -7.20
N LEU A 275 -8.25 -8.52 -8.17
CA LEU A 275 -9.58 -9.08 -7.88
C LEU A 275 -9.51 -10.48 -7.23
N GLU A 276 -8.57 -11.33 -7.64
CA GLU A 276 -8.35 -12.63 -7.01
C GLU A 276 -7.87 -12.50 -5.56
N LEU A 277 -7.00 -11.52 -5.27
CA LEU A 277 -6.57 -11.24 -3.90
C LEU A 277 -7.74 -10.77 -3.04
N PHE A 278 -8.59 -9.87 -3.52
CA PHE A 278 -9.78 -9.44 -2.80
C PHE A 278 -10.78 -10.58 -2.58
N ALA A 279 -11.01 -11.41 -3.59
CA ALA A 279 -11.92 -12.56 -3.49
C ALA A 279 -11.40 -13.66 -2.55
N LYS A 280 -10.08 -13.84 -2.47
CA LYS A 280 -9.45 -14.81 -1.57
C LYS A 280 -9.54 -14.41 -0.09
N HIS A 281 -9.67 -13.10 0.17
CA HIS A 281 -9.70 -12.53 1.52
C HIS A 281 -10.99 -11.73 1.73
N PRO A 282 -12.19 -12.39 1.73
CA PRO A 282 -13.49 -11.72 1.79
C PRO A 282 -13.77 -11.03 3.14
#